data_1dcf5a50e07aeb613bc5b28dfbdb8079
#
_entry.id   1dcf5a50e07aeb613bc5b28dfbdb8079
#
_cell.length_a   1.000
_cell.length_b   1.000
_cell.length_c   1.000
_cell.angle_alpha   90.00
_cell.angle_beta   90.00
_cell.angle_gamma   90.00
#
_symmetry.space_group_name_H-M   'P 1'
#
loop_
_entity.id
_entity.type
_entity.pdbx_description
1 polymer ?
#
loop_
_entity_poly.entity_id
_entity_poly.type
_entity_poly.pdbx_seq_one_letter_code
_entity_poly.pdbx_strand_id
1 'polypeptide(L)' 'MSEKVLLTGISGFIAKHVAIELLNSGYEVLGTVRDINSIEITKKTLEENNASTEKLSFVELDLLKDDGWDKAAKDCKYII' A
#
# COMPACT_ATOMS: atom_id res chain seq x y z
N MET A 1 3.27 -4.40 18.43
CA MET A 1 2.43 -3.50 17.64
C MET A 1 2.95 -3.40 16.22
N SER A 2 2.04 -3.38 15.26
CA SER A 2 2.42 -3.28 13.87
C SER A 2 2.76 -1.84 13.49
N GLU A 3 3.85 -1.66 12.78
CA GLU A 3 4.21 -0.36 12.25
C GLU A 3 3.58 -0.20 10.88
N LYS A 4 3.14 1.01 10.57
CA LYS A 4 2.47 1.31 9.32
C LYS A 4 3.42 1.90 8.31
N VAL A 5 3.37 1.37 7.09
CA VAL A 5 4.23 1.81 5.99
C VAL A 5 3.35 2.37 4.87
N LEU A 6 3.66 3.56 4.41
CA LEU A 6 3.02 4.14 3.24
C LEU A 6 3.80 3.71 2.01
N LEU A 7 3.19 2.89 1.18
CA LEU A 7 3.83 2.36 -0.03
C LEU A 7 3.22 3.03 -1.25
N THR A 8 4.01 3.87 -1.90
CA THR A 8 3.53 4.60 -3.07
C THR A 8 3.50 3.71 -4.31
N GLY A 9 2.46 3.87 -5.13
CA GLY A 9 2.35 3.15 -6.38
C GLY A 9 2.27 1.65 -6.22
N ILE A 10 1.47 1.17 -5.26
CA ILE A 10 1.38 -0.26 -4.93
C ILE A 10 0.97 -1.13 -6.14
N SER A 11 0.33 -0.55 -7.14
CA SER A 11 -0.06 -1.29 -8.34
C SER A 11 1.14 -1.62 -9.24
N GLY A 12 2.31 -1.02 -9.01
CA GLY A 12 3.51 -1.32 -9.76
C GLY A 12 4.09 -2.67 -9.42
N PHE A 13 4.83 -3.25 -10.36
CA PHE A 13 5.39 -4.59 -10.20
C PHE A 13 6.34 -4.71 -8.99
N ILE A 14 7.29 -3.78 -8.89
CA ILE A 14 8.25 -3.79 -7.78
C ILE A 14 7.54 -3.51 -6.46
N ALA A 15 6.60 -2.56 -6.46
CA ALA A 15 5.89 -2.21 -5.25
C ALA A 15 5.05 -3.38 -4.70
N LYS A 16 4.48 -4.20 -5.58
CA LYS A 16 3.74 -5.39 -5.14
C LYS A 16 4.64 -6.36 -4.39
N HIS A 17 5.87 -6.57 -4.85
CA HIS A 17 6.83 -7.42 -4.15
C HIS A 17 7.19 -6.85 -2.79
N VAL A 18 7.40 -5.54 -2.71
CA VAL A 18 7.69 -4.88 -1.43
C VAL A 18 6.51 -5.04 -0.48
N ALA A 19 5.28 -4.90 -0.99
CA ALA A 19 4.08 -5.06 -0.18
C ALA A 19 3.99 -6.47 0.41
N ILE A 20 4.26 -7.50 -0.39
CA ILE A 20 4.24 -8.88 0.07
C ILE A 20 5.24 -9.08 1.21
N GLU A 21 6.45 -8.59 1.03
CA GLU A 21 7.50 -8.70 2.06
C GLU A 21 7.08 -8.00 3.35
N LEU A 22 6.54 -6.79 3.25
CA LEU A 22 6.13 -6.03 4.43
C LEU A 22 4.98 -6.70 5.16
N LEU A 23 3.96 -7.15 4.43
CA LEU A 23 2.81 -7.80 5.03
C LEU A 23 3.19 -9.11 5.71
N ASN A 24 4.07 -9.88 5.09
CA ASN A 24 4.53 -11.14 5.67
C ASN A 24 5.45 -10.93 6.87
N SER A 25 6.03 -9.75 6.99
CA SER A 25 6.86 -9.38 8.13
C SER A 25 6.06 -8.75 9.29
N GLY A 26 4.75 -8.63 9.11
CA GLY A 26 3.87 -8.14 10.17
C GLY A 26 3.62 -6.63 10.17
N TYR A 27 4.06 -5.92 9.13
CA TYR A 27 3.79 -4.49 9.01
C TYR A 27 2.38 -4.25 8.48
N GLU A 28 1.82 -3.11 8.85
CA GLU A 28 0.63 -2.59 8.19
C GLU A 28 1.07 -1.82 6.96
N VAL A 29 0.35 -2.00 5.86
CA VAL A 29 0.69 -1.32 4.60
C VAL A 29 -0.49 -0.47 4.15
N LEU A 30 -0.24 0.82 3.92
CA LEU A 30 -1.19 1.71 3.26
C LEU A 30 -0.65 1.95 1.86
N GLY A 31 -1.26 1.31 0.88
CA GLY A 31 -0.84 1.42 -0.50
C GLY A 31 -1.55 2.55 -1.22
N THR A 32 -0.81 3.36 -1.95
CA THR A 32 -1.43 4.40 -2.77
C THR A 32 -1.65 3.89 -4.18
N VAL A 33 -2.78 4.24 -4.76
CA VAL A 33 -3.11 3.94 -6.14
C VAL A 33 -3.60 5.21 -6.82
N ARG A 34 -3.34 5.33 -8.12
CA ARG A 34 -3.81 6.47 -8.89
C ARG A 34 -5.24 6.28 -9.36
N ASP A 35 -5.65 5.03 -9.51
CA ASP A 35 -6.97 4.67 -9.99
C ASP A 35 -7.59 3.68 -9.00
N ILE A 36 -8.72 4.06 -8.44
CA ILE A 36 -9.40 3.22 -7.47
C ILE A 36 -9.79 1.86 -8.05
N ASN A 37 -9.96 1.77 -9.36
CA ASN A 37 -10.28 0.50 -10.02
C ASN A 37 -9.14 -0.50 -9.97
N SER A 38 -7.91 -0.06 -9.73
CA SER A 38 -6.77 -0.95 -9.62
C SER A 38 -6.67 -1.64 -8.26
N ILE A 39 -7.45 -1.21 -7.28
CA ILE A 39 -7.41 -1.77 -5.93
C ILE A 39 -7.75 -3.26 -5.93
N GLU A 40 -8.84 -3.63 -6.58
CA GLU A 40 -9.27 -5.03 -6.62
C GLU A 40 -8.24 -5.93 -7.29
N ILE A 41 -7.70 -5.48 -8.41
CA ILE A 41 -6.68 -6.23 -9.16
C ILE A 41 -5.43 -6.40 -8.32
N THR A 42 -4.97 -5.34 -7.69
CA THR A 42 -3.78 -5.36 -6.84
C THR A 42 -3.97 -6.29 -5.65
N LYS A 43 -5.11 -6.18 -4.98
CA LYS A 43 -5.43 -7.01 -3.82
C LYS A 43 -5.46 -8.48 -4.20
N LYS A 44 -6.09 -8.81 -5.33
CA LYS A 44 -6.17 -10.17 -5.82
C LYS A 44 -4.78 -10.74 -6.11
N THR A 45 -3.92 -9.94 -6.76
CA THR A 45 -2.56 -10.35 -7.04
C THR A 45 -1.78 -10.67 -5.76
N LEU A 46 -1.93 -9.82 -4.75
CA LEU A 46 -1.27 -10.04 -3.47
C LEU A 46 -1.78 -11.30 -2.77
N GLU A 47 -3.06 -11.54 -2.81
CA GLU A 47 -3.65 -12.74 -2.21
C GLU A 47 -3.16 -14.00 -2.93
N GLU A 48 -3.03 -13.97 -4.24
CA GLU A 48 -2.52 -15.08 -5.03
C GLU A 48 -1.08 -15.42 -4.68
N ASN A 49 -0.33 -14.45 -4.17
CA ASN A 49 1.05 -14.63 -3.74
C ASN A 49 1.17 -14.89 -2.23
N ASN A 50 0.08 -15.32 -1.62
CA ASN A 50 0.04 -15.67 -0.20
C ASN A 50 0.35 -14.52 0.76
N ALA A 51 0.14 -13.29 0.33
CA ALA A 51 0.30 -12.13 1.20
C ALA A 51 -0.88 -12.04 2.16
N SER A 52 -0.60 -11.64 3.40
CA SER A 52 -1.64 -11.40 4.38
C SER A 52 -2.25 -10.03 4.13
N THR A 53 -3.47 -9.97 3.62
CA THR A 53 -4.12 -8.71 3.28
C THR A 53 -4.91 -8.10 4.42
N GLU A 54 -4.91 -8.73 5.59
CA GLU A 54 -5.62 -8.20 6.76
C GLU A 54 -5.14 -6.83 7.20
N LYS A 55 -3.84 -6.57 7.03
CA LYS A 55 -3.23 -5.31 7.41
C LYS A 55 -2.97 -4.40 6.22
N LEU A 56 -3.60 -4.68 5.11
CA LEU A 56 -3.44 -3.91 3.88
C LEU A 56 -4.62 -2.96 3.72
N SER A 57 -4.29 -1.70 3.48
CA SER A 57 -5.27 -0.66 3.18
C SER A 57 -4.86 0.05 1.91
N PHE A 58 -5.83 0.67 1.25
CA PHE A 58 -5.57 1.41 0.01
C PHE A 58 -6.10 2.83 0.14
N VAL A 59 -5.45 3.75 -0.57
CA VAL A 59 -5.93 5.11 -0.70
C VAL A 59 -5.63 5.60 -2.12
N GLU A 60 -6.57 6.30 -2.72
CA GLU A 60 -6.37 6.90 -4.03
C GLU A 60 -5.65 8.23 -3.86
N LEU A 61 -4.41 8.31 -4.32
CA LEU A 61 -3.61 9.53 -4.26
C LEU A 61 -2.87 9.70 -5.59
N ASP A 62 -2.86 10.95 -6.07
CA ASP A 62 -2.14 11.32 -7.27
C ASP A 62 -0.86 12.06 -6.86
N LEU A 63 0.29 11.61 -7.38
CA LEU A 63 1.57 12.26 -7.10
C LEU A 63 1.63 13.70 -7.56
N LEU A 64 0.77 14.08 -8.51
CA LEU A 64 0.70 15.43 -9.02
C LEU A 64 -0.18 16.36 -8.19
N LYS A 65 -0.88 15.81 -7.21
CA LYS A 65 -1.73 16.58 -6.31
C LYS A 65 -1.24 16.41 -4.89
N ASP A 66 -1.11 17.51 -4.17
CA ASP A 66 -0.63 17.47 -2.80
C ASP A 66 -1.71 17.10 -1.79
N ASP A 67 -2.97 17.18 -2.19
CA ASP A 67 -4.09 16.92 -1.29
C ASP A 67 -4.10 15.47 -0.81
N GLY A 68 -4.09 15.29 0.47
CA GLY A 68 -4.19 13.98 1.08
C GLY A 68 -2.86 13.30 1.39
N TRP A 69 -1.76 13.74 0.80
CA TRP A 69 -0.44 13.14 1.06
C TRP A 69 0.00 13.32 2.52
N ASP A 70 -0.11 14.55 3.02
CA ASP A 70 0.27 14.84 4.40
C ASP A 70 -0.58 14.04 5.37
N LYS A 71 -1.86 13.91 5.09
CA LYS A 71 -2.76 13.17 5.94
C LYS A 71 -2.46 11.68 5.92
N ALA A 72 -2.19 11.13 4.74
CA ALA A 72 -1.85 9.71 4.60
C ALA A 72 -0.51 9.39 5.26
N ALA A 73 0.49 10.23 5.05
CA ALA A 73 1.82 10.03 5.60
C ALA A 73 1.89 10.21 7.11
N LYS A 74 1.01 11.04 7.66
CA LYS A 74 1.01 11.36 9.09
C LYS A 74 0.84 10.12 9.97
N ASP A 75 0.04 9.17 9.53
CA ASP A 75 -0.23 7.96 10.29
C ASP A 75 0.77 6.84 10.01
N CYS A 76 1.72 7.08 9.09
CA CYS A 76 2.68 6.06 8.69
C CYS A 76 4.06 6.38 9.23
N LYS A 77 4.74 5.35 9.73
CA LYS A 77 6.09 5.51 10.26
C LYS A 77 7.13 5.56 9.14
N TYR A 78 6.90 4.84 8.07
CA TYR A 78 7.82 4.77 6.94
C TYR A 78 7.10 5.09 5.64
N ILE A 79 7.82 5.67 4.69
CA ILE A 79 7.31 5.99 3.35
C ILE A 79 8.27 5.40 2.34
N ILE A 80 7.73 4.63 1.42
CA ILE A 80 8.52 4.02 0.35
C ILE A 80 8.03 4.48 -1.02
#